data_962158a46ac1b4222c6d628fefa885a8
#
_entry.id   962158a46ac1b4222c6d628fefa885a8
#
_cell.length_a   1.000
_cell.length_b   1.000
_cell.length_c   1.000
_cell.angle_alpha   90.00
_cell.angle_beta   90.00
_cell.angle_gamma   90.00
#
_symmetry.space_group_name_H-M   'P 1'
#
loop_
_entity.id
_entity.type
_entity.pdbx_description
1 polymer ?
#
loop_
_entity_poly.entity_id
_entity_poly.type
_entity_poly.pdbx_seq_one_letter_code
_entity_poly.pdbx_strand_id
1 'polypeptide(L)'
;MELNQGTDAQAVFIRPYGQADAANTLAIILAAVTETAATDYSPEQIQAWARPEARDLPTWHASMQERNSYVATVDGAPAGFSDVNPAGYIDMLFVAPRYQRQGVARQLIGRVEVHARQAQLTELIADVSITARPFFERHGFTVEVEQHSVMGGVSLTNYKMKKKLLDSAVCLSGQLVCHTQEEANTVRDHLPTAPCPDPRRTGMLFV
;
A
#
# COMPACT_ATOMS: atom_id res chain seq x y z
N MET A 1 18.89 10.35 -41.27
CA MET A 1 18.36 11.32 -40.32
C MET A 1 17.24 10.59 -39.56
N GLU A 2 17.66 9.73 -38.57
CA GLU A 2 16.73 8.92 -37.79
C GLU A 2 16.14 9.79 -36.69
N LEU A 3 14.81 9.96 -36.75
CA LEU A 3 14.03 10.59 -35.70
C LEU A 3 14.02 9.65 -34.52
N ASN A 4 14.78 10.01 -33.48
CA ASN A 4 14.75 9.39 -32.16
C ASN A 4 13.33 9.56 -31.60
N GLN A 5 12.50 8.53 -31.69
CA GLN A 5 11.20 8.47 -31.00
C GLN A 5 11.51 8.28 -29.51
N GLY A 6 11.63 9.41 -28.80
CA GLY A 6 11.61 9.42 -27.35
C GLY A 6 10.32 8.74 -26.91
N THR A 7 10.42 7.66 -26.17
CA THR A 7 9.32 7.04 -25.45
C THR A 7 8.76 8.08 -24.50
N ASP A 8 7.69 8.75 -24.89
CA ASP A 8 6.89 9.58 -23.97
C ASP A 8 6.48 8.67 -22.80
N ALA A 9 7.08 8.90 -21.65
CA ALA A 9 6.70 8.19 -20.45
C ALA A 9 5.24 8.56 -20.17
N GLN A 10 4.33 7.59 -20.33
CA GLN A 10 2.91 7.79 -20.09
C GLN A 10 2.70 8.40 -18.70
N ALA A 11 1.99 9.53 -18.65
CA ALA A 11 1.79 10.26 -17.41
C ALA A 11 0.86 9.48 -16.47
N VAL A 12 1.36 9.18 -15.28
CA VAL A 12 0.58 8.55 -14.22
C VAL A 12 -0.04 9.65 -13.36
N PHE A 13 -1.36 9.66 -13.24
CA PHE A 13 -2.09 10.60 -12.39
C PHE A 13 -2.70 9.86 -11.18
N ILE A 14 -2.58 10.46 -10.00
CA ILE A 14 -3.18 9.92 -8.76
C ILE A 14 -4.32 10.82 -8.32
N ARG A 15 -5.47 10.21 -8.05
CA ARG A 15 -6.65 10.90 -7.53
C ARG A 15 -7.33 10.08 -6.43
N PRO A 16 -8.20 10.70 -5.60
CA PRO A 16 -9.05 9.95 -4.69
C PRO A 16 -9.92 8.92 -5.45
N TYR A 17 -10.21 7.83 -4.76
CA TYR A 17 -11.15 6.81 -5.24
C TYR A 17 -12.57 7.37 -5.32
N GLY A 18 -13.33 6.97 -6.32
CA GLY A 18 -14.75 7.26 -6.48
C GLY A 18 -15.56 6.02 -6.83
N GLN A 19 -16.88 6.09 -6.71
CA GLN A 19 -17.78 4.96 -6.97
C GLN A 19 -17.58 4.33 -8.36
N ALA A 20 -17.32 5.15 -9.37
CA ALA A 20 -17.07 4.68 -10.73
C ALA A 20 -15.82 3.79 -10.87
N ASP A 21 -14.94 3.78 -9.86
CA ASP A 21 -13.72 2.97 -9.86
C ASP A 21 -13.93 1.56 -9.31
N ALA A 22 -15.08 1.29 -8.69
CA ALA A 22 -15.32 0.05 -7.96
C ALA A 22 -15.07 -1.20 -8.81
N ALA A 23 -15.67 -1.26 -10.00
CA ALA A 23 -15.50 -2.40 -10.90
C ALA A 23 -14.06 -2.55 -11.39
N ASN A 24 -13.40 -1.43 -11.71
CA ASN A 24 -12.02 -1.45 -12.19
C ASN A 24 -11.04 -1.87 -11.09
N THR A 25 -11.17 -1.33 -9.88
CA THR A 25 -10.29 -1.68 -8.75
C THR A 25 -10.47 -3.13 -8.32
N LEU A 26 -11.70 -3.65 -8.35
CA LEU A 26 -11.97 -5.07 -8.13
C LEU A 26 -11.34 -5.95 -9.22
N ALA A 27 -11.42 -5.56 -10.48
CA ALA A 27 -10.77 -6.28 -11.56
C ALA A 27 -9.23 -6.24 -11.44
N ILE A 28 -8.67 -5.10 -11.02
CA ILE A 28 -7.22 -4.94 -10.82
C ILE A 28 -6.70 -5.90 -9.74
N ILE A 29 -7.35 -5.98 -8.57
CA ILE A 29 -6.89 -6.91 -7.52
C ILE A 29 -6.98 -8.37 -8.00
N LEU A 30 -8.07 -8.74 -8.65
CA LEU A 30 -8.22 -10.11 -9.16
C LEU A 30 -7.13 -10.45 -10.18
N ALA A 31 -6.87 -9.58 -11.16
CA ALA A 31 -5.81 -9.79 -12.14
C ALA A 31 -4.41 -9.83 -11.49
N ALA A 32 -4.12 -8.91 -10.57
CA ALA A 32 -2.83 -8.89 -9.87
C ALA A 32 -2.59 -10.19 -9.08
N VAL A 33 -3.62 -10.70 -8.40
CA VAL A 33 -3.51 -11.95 -7.64
C VAL A 33 -3.37 -13.15 -8.58
N THR A 34 -4.20 -13.25 -9.62
CA THR A 34 -4.23 -14.47 -10.47
C THR A 34 -3.10 -14.52 -11.50
N GLU A 35 -2.57 -13.39 -11.93
CA GLU A 35 -1.54 -13.35 -12.99
C GLU A 35 -0.15 -13.07 -12.39
N THR A 36 -0.03 -12.05 -11.53
CA THR A 36 1.30 -11.64 -11.02
C THR A 36 1.78 -12.53 -9.88
N ALA A 37 0.89 -12.87 -8.92
CA ALA A 37 1.28 -13.71 -7.78
C ALA A 37 1.55 -15.18 -8.15
N ALA A 38 1.05 -15.64 -9.28
CA ALA A 38 1.22 -17.02 -9.70
C ALA A 38 2.70 -17.46 -9.87
N THR A 39 3.63 -16.51 -9.85
CA THR A 39 5.08 -16.81 -9.83
C THR A 39 5.59 -17.27 -8.47
N ASP A 40 4.94 -16.83 -7.37
CA ASP A 40 5.43 -17.02 -6.00
C ASP A 40 4.48 -17.82 -5.12
N TYR A 41 3.25 -18.04 -5.56
CA TYR A 41 2.21 -18.75 -4.81
C TYR A 41 1.61 -19.89 -5.63
N SER A 42 1.24 -20.97 -4.94
CA SER A 42 0.60 -22.13 -5.57
C SER A 42 -0.81 -21.79 -6.10
N PRO A 43 -1.35 -22.57 -7.07
CA PRO A 43 -2.72 -22.36 -7.54
C PRO A 43 -3.77 -22.38 -6.43
N GLU A 44 -3.61 -23.23 -5.42
CA GLU A 44 -4.49 -23.30 -4.26
C GLU A 44 -4.42 -22.00 -3.43
N GLN A 45 -3.22 -21.47 -3.20
CA GLN A 45 -3.01 -20.21 -2.50
C GLN A 45 -3.61 -19.04 -3.29
N ILE A 46 -3.43 -19.01 -4.61
CA ILE A 46 -4.03 -17.99 -5.49
C ILE A 46 -5.56 -18.03 -5.41
N GLN A 47 -6.17 -19.21 -5.47
CA GLN A 47 -7.62 -19.35 -5.37
C GLN A 47 -8.13 -18.88 -4.00
N ALA A 48 -7.47 -19.30 -2.93
CA ALA A 48 -7.81 -18.89 -1.56
C ALA A 48 -7.70 -17.37 -1.35
N TRP A 49 -6.81 -16.71 -2.07
CA TRP A 49 -6.63 -15.27 -1.98
C TRP A 49 -7.57 -14.47 -2.90
N ALA A 50 -7.67 -14.84 -4.16
CA ALA A 50 -8.52 -14.16 -5.14
C ALA A 50 -9.99 -14.17 -4.70
N ARG A 51 -10.51 -15.33 -4.30
CA ARG A 51 -11.89 -15.55 -3.82
C ARG A 51 -12.91 -14.72 -4.60
N PRO A 52 -12.99 -14.84 -5.94
CA PRO A 52 -13.83 -13.96 -6.75
C PRO A 52 -15.31 -14.07 -6.37
N GLU A 53 -15.76 -15.25 -5.96
CA GLU A 53 -17.14 -15.53 -5.53
C GLU A 53 -17.52 -14.87 -4.19
N ALA A 54 -16.54 -14.50 -3.38
CA ALA A 54 -16.75 -13.84 -2.09
C ALA A 54 -16.63 -12.29 -2.18
N ARG A 55 -16.38 -11.75 -3.37
CA ARG A 55 -16.16 -10.32 -3.59
C ARG A 55 -17.29 -9.72 -4.41
N ASP A 56 -18.35 -9.28 -3.74
CA ASP A 56 -19.40 -8.52 -4.39
C ASP A 56 -19.05 -7.03 -4.50
N LEU A 57 -19.55 -6.38 -5.55
CA LEU A 57 -19.18 -5.01 -5.88
C LEU A 57 -19.68 -3.97 -4.86
N PRO A 58 -20.89 -4.07 -4.28
CA PRO A 58 -21.35 -3.15 -3.24
C PRO A 58 -20.47 -3.18 -1.99
N THR A 59 -20.15 -4.36 -1.46
CA THR A 59 -19.27 -4.53 -0.29
C THR A 59 -17.87 -4.02 -0.58
N TRP A 60 -17.34 -4.32 -1.78
CA TRP A 60 -16.05 -3.79 -2.22
C TRP A 60 -16.04 -2.25 -2.22
N HIS A 61 -17.03 -1.63 -2.84
CA HIS A 61 -17.15 -0.18 -2.90
C HIS A 61 -17.21 0.45 -1.49
N ALA A 62 -18.07 -0.07 -0.61
CA ALA A 62 -18.18 0.42 0.77
C ALA A 62 -16.82 0.37 1.49
N SER A 63 -16.11 -0.75 1.39
CA SER A 63 -14.80 -0.93 2.00
C SER A 63 -13.74 0.04 1.44
N MET A 64 -13.76 0.32 0.14
CA MET A 64 -12.84 1.27 -0.49
C MET A 64 -13.13 2.73 -0.09
N GLN A 65 -14.38 3.08 0.19
CA GLN A 65 -14.76 4.41 0.67
C GLN A 65 -14.32 4.66 2.12
N GLU A 66 -14.36 3.65 2.98
CA GLU A 66 -13.95 3.75 4.39
C GLU A 66 -12.44 3.96 4.58
N ARG A 67 -11.65 3.68 3.54
CA ARG A 67 -10.19 3.65 3.60
C ARG A 67 -9.59 4.77 2.80
N ASN A 68 -9.11 5.81 3.11
CA ASN A 68 -8.44 6.83 2.27
C ASN A 68 -7.80 6.25 0.99
N SER A 69 -8.63 5.75 0.08
CA SER A 69 -8.19 5.03 -1.12
C SER A 69 -7.88 6.01 -2.25
N TYR A 70 -6.83 5.70 -3.00
CA TYR A 70 -6.35 6.45 -4.17
C TYR A 70 -6.31 5.55 -5.39
N VAL A 71 -6.63 6.11 -6.54
CA VAL A 71 -6.53 5.42 -7.84
C VAL A 71 -5.48 6.10 -8.69
N ALA A 72 -4.59 5.29 -9.26
CA ALA A 72 -3.68 5.70 -10.31
C ALA A 72 -4.33 5.47 -11.67
N THR A 73 -4.22 6.44 -12.55
CA THR A 73 -4.66 6.33 -13.95
C THR A 73 -3.49 6.56 -14.90
N VAL A 74 -3.50 5.85 -16.01
CA VAL A 74 -2.60 6.01 -17.16
C VAL A 74 -3.49 6.27 -18.37
N ASP A 75 -3.32 7.37 -19.06
CA ASP A 75 -4.17 7.83 -20.17
C ASP A 75 -5.68 7.81 -19.81
N GLY A 76 -6.00 8.18 -18.57
CA GLY A 76 -7.36 8.20 -18.05
C GLY A 76 -7.92 6.84 -17.60
N ALA A 77 -7.27 5.71 -17.92
CA ALA A 77 -7.69 4.37 -17.51
C ALA A 77 -7.13 4.01 -16.13
N PRO A 78 -7.94 3.43 -15.21
CA PRO A 78 -7.45 2.92 -13.94
C PRO A 78 -6.35 1.86 -14.13
N ALA A 79 -5.19 2.11 -13.54
CA ALA A 79 -3.98 1.31 -13.67
C ALA A 79 -3.54 0.64 -12.36
N GLY A 80 -3.95 1.20 -11.23
CA GLY A 80 -3.64 0.67 -9.91
C GLY A 80 -4.36 1.45 -8.83
N PHE A 81 -4.27 0.97 -7.60
CA PHE A 81 -4.85 1.66 -6.44
C PHE A 81 -4.08 1.32 -5.16
N SER A 82 -4.23 2.17 -4.16
CA SER A 82 -3.68 1.96 -2.82
C SER A 82 -4.55 2.67 -1.79
N ASP A 83 -4.37 2.34 -0.53
CA ASP A 83 -5.01 2.99 0.60
C ASP A 83 -4.02 3.25 1.73
N VAL A 84 -4.43 4.01 2.72
CA VAL A 84 -3.75 4.13 4.00
C VAL A 84 -4.77 4.54 5.07
N ASN A 85 -4.80 3.84 6.18
CA ASN A 85 -5.67 4.16 7.29
C ASN A 85 -5.05 5.23 8.22
N PRO A 86 -5.83 5.81 9.15
CA PRO A 86 -5.32 6.83 10.08
C PRO A 86 -4.17 6.37 11.00
N ALA A 87 -3.96 5.06 11.15
CA ALA A 87 -2.84 4.50 11.93
C ALA A 87 -1.57 4.26 11.09
N GLY A 88 -1.56 4.66 9.81
CA GLY A 88 -0.41 4.45 8.91
C GLY A 88 -0.31 3.04 8.33
N TYR A 89 -1.37 2.24 8.44
CA TYR A 89 -1.38 0.91 7.84
C TYR A 89 -1.89 0.98 6.40
N ILE A 90 -1.10 0.44 5.48
CA ILE A 90 -1.43 0.25 4.08
C ILE A 90 -2.02 -1.16 3.94
N ASP A 91 -3.31 -1.26 3.64
CA ASP A 91 -3.98 -2.56 3.48
C ASP A 91 -3.89 -3.06 2.02
N MET A 92 -3.88 -2.14 1.07
CA MET A 92 -3.87 -2.46 -0.36
C MET A 92 -2.91 -1.57 -1.15
N LEU A 93 -2.12 -2.18 -2.02
CA LEU A 93 -1.40 -1.54 -3.12
C LEU A 93 -1.35 -2.55 -4.26
N PHE A 94 -2.12 -2.30 -5.31
CA PHE A 94 -2.25 -3.18 -6.46
C PHE A 94 -2.09 -2.43 -7.77
N VAL A 95 -1.39 -3.05 -8.71
CA VAL A 95 -1.21 -2.53 -10.08
C VAL A 95 -1.67 -3.59 -11.06
N ALA A 96 -2.47 -3.20 -12.04
CA ALA A 96 -2.90 -4.10 -13.10
C ALA A 96 -1.67 -4.62 -13.87
N PRO A 97 -1.59 -5.93 -14.20
CA PRO A 97 -0.41 -6.55 -14.82
C PRO A 97 0.11 -5.78 -16.05
N ARG A 98 -0.78 -5.30 -16.91
CA ARG A 98 -0.44 -4.52 -18.10
C ARG A 98 0.21 -3.16 -17.83
N TYR A 99 0.10 -2.61 -16.60
CA TYR A 99 0.67 -1.33 -16.21
C TYR A 99 1.86 -1.46 -15.24
N GLN A 100 2.32 -2.69 -15.01
CA GLN A 100 3.52 -2.91 -14.22
C GLN A 100 4.75 -2.32 -14.89
N ARG A 101 5.78 -2.00 -14.08
CA ARG A 101 7.07 -1.44 -14.54
C ARG A 101 6.97 -0.06 -15.22
N GLN A 102 5.80 0.58 -15.16
CA GLN A 102 5.55 1.92 -15.70
C GLN A 102 5.52 3.01 -14.62
N GLY A 103 5.99 2.71 -13.41
CA GLY A 103 6.07 3.67 -12.30
C GLY A 103 4.77 3.85 -11.51
N VAL A 104 3.68 3.15 -11.84
CA VAL A 104 2.36 3.28 -11.18
C VAL A 104 2.47 3.04 -9.67
N ALA A 105 3.07 1.93 -9.23
CA ALA A 105 3.25 1.62 -7.82
C ALA A 105 4.09 2.67 -7.08
N ARG A 106 5.14 3.20 -7.74
CA ARG A 106 5.97 4.26 -7.18
C ARG A 106 5.17 5.54 -6.92
N GLN A 107 4.28 5.92 -7.84
CA GLN A 107 3.43 7.10 -7.66
C GLN A 107 2.40 6.87 -6.54
N LEU A 108 1.81 5.68 -6.45
CA LEU A 108 0.87 5.32 -5.39
C LEU A 108 1.52 5.38 -4.01
N ILE A 109 2.68 4.72 -3.81
CA ILE A 109 3.36 4.74 -2.51
C ILE A 109 3.83 6.15 -2.15
N GLY A 110 4.29 6.95 -3.12
CA GLY A 110 4.62 8.35 -2.92
C GLY A 110 3.43 9.18 -2.45
N ARG A 111 2.23 8.94 -2.99
CA ARG A 111 1.00 9.60 -2.53
C ARG A 111 0.64 9.21 -1.11
N VAL A 112 0.73 7.92 -0.76
CA VAL A 112 0.53 7.42 0.60
C VAL A 112 1.49 8.09 1.58
N GLU A 113 2.77 8.20 1.23
CA GLU A 113 3.77 8.87 2.08
C GLU A 113 3.48 10.35 2.28
N VAL A 114 3.05 11.06 1.24
CA VAL A 114 2.63 12.46 1.35
C VAL A 114 1.46 12.59 2.32
N HIS A 115 0.44 11.74 2.17
CA HIS A 115 -0.71 11.73 3.08
C HIS A 115 -0.29 11.46 4.52
N ALA A 116 0.55 10.45 4.75
CA ALA A 116 1.01 10.08 6.08
C ALA A 116 1.80 11.21 6.76
N ARG A 117 2.69 11.91 6.02
CA ARG A 117 3.40 13.09 6.54
C ARG A 117 2.45 14.25 6.86
N GLN A 118 1.45 14.51 6.03
CA GLN A 118 0.42 15.53 6.29
C GLN A 118 -0.41 15.20 7.54
N ALA A 119 -0.65 13.92 7.79
CA ALA A 119 -1.32 13.41 8.99
C ALA A 119 -0.37 13.27 10.20
N GLN A 120 0.88 13.71 10.09
CA GLN A 120 1.90 13.64 11.14
C GLN A 120 2.18 12.21 11.64
N LEU A 121 2.01 11.20 10.78
CA LEU A 121 2.35 9.84 11.11
C LEU A 121 3.87 9.66 11.10
N THR A 122 4.39 8.91 12.05
CA THR A 122 5.82 8.66 12.20
C THR A 122 6.31 7.42 11.44
N GLU A 123 5.37 6.54 11.08
CA GLU A 123 5.69 5.30 10.36
C GLU A 123 4.53 4.84 9.46
N LEU A 124 4.88 4.03 8.47
CA LEU A 124 3.95 3.25 7.65
C LEU A 124 4.19 1.77 7.91
N ILE A 125 3.11 1.00 7.96
CA ILE A 125 3.10 -0.45 8.18
C ILE A 125 2.32 -1.11 7.05
N ALA A 126 2.75 -2.31 6.64
CA ALA A 126 2.09 -3.07 5.60
C ALA A 126 2.32 -4.57 5.78
N ASP A 127 1.34 -5.40 5.42
CA ASP A 127 1.53 -6.85 5.27
C ASP A 127 1.78 -7.16 3.79
N VAL A 128 3.03 -7.50 3.46
CA VAL A 128 3.57 -7.50 2.09
C VAL A 128 3.75 -8.92 1.60
N SER A 129 3.23 -9.25 0.42
CA SER A 129 3.42 -10.54 -0.23
C SER A 129 4.89 -10.82 -0.60
N ILE A 130 5.21 -12.08 -0.85
CA ILE A 130 6.52 -12.48 -1.40
C ILE A 130 6.84 -11.66 -2.66
N THR A 131 5.89 -11.57 -3.57
CA THR A 131 6.03 -10.85 -4.86
C THR A 131 6.29 -9.35 -4.68
N ALA A 132 5.61 -8.71 -3.73
CA ALA A 132 5.73 -7.26 -3.51
C ALA A 132 6.96 -6.86 -2.66
N ARG A 133 7.49 -7.77 -1.85
CA ARG A 133 8.59 -7.48 -0.92
C ARG A 133 9.77 -6.74 -1.55
N PRO A 134 10.32 -7.13 -2.72
CA PRO A 134 11.45 -6.42 -3.32
C PRO A 134 11.13 -4.96 -3.69
N PHE A 135 9.87 -4.66 -4.01
CA PHE A 135 9.43 -3.30 -4.27
C PHE A 135 9.42 -2.48 -2.98
N PHE A 136 8.82 -2.99 -1.91
CA PHE A 136 8.75 -2.29 -0.63
C PHE A 136 10.13 -2.05 -0.03
N GLU A 137 11.05 -3.03 -0.12
CA GLU A 137 12.45 -2.87 0.31
C GLU A 137 13.14 -1.71 -0.43
N ARG A 138 12.98 -1.62 -1.76
CA ARG A 138 13.52 -0.51 -2.58
C ARG A 138 12.91 0.86 -2.22
N HIS A 139 11.73 0.87 -1.59
CA HIS A 139 11.07 2.10 -1.14
C HIS A 139 11.29 2.37 0.36
N GLY A 140 12.28 1.72 0.97
CA GLY A 140 12.74 1.99 2.33
C GLY A 140 11.91 1.33 3.44
N PHE A 141 11.10 0.33 3.10
CA PHE A 141 10.48 -0.54 4.09
C PHE A 141 11.45 -1.64 4.51
N THR A 142 11.40 -2.01 5.77
CA THR A 142 12.19 -3.12 6.35
C THR A 142 11.26 -4.21 6.87
N VAL A 143 11.66 -5.46 6.69
CA VAL A 143 10.93 -6.60 7.24
C VAL A 143 11.03 -6.57 8.76
N GLU A 144 9.88 -6.63 9.43
CA GLU A 144 9.77 -6.76 10.87
C GLU A 144 9.63 -8.23 11.28
N VAL A 145 8.76 -8.95 10.58
CA VAL A 145 8.53 -10.39 10.81
C VAL A 145 7.95 -11.06 9.56
N GLU A 146 8.35 -12.31 9.32
CA GLU A 146 7.67 -13.21 8.39
C GLU A 146 6.43 -13.78 9.06
N GLN A 147 5.32 -13.84 8.35
CA GLN A 147 4.02 -14.30 8.85
C GLN A 147 3.42 -15.33 7.89
N HIS A 148 2.50 -16.11 8.44
CA HIS A 148 1.71 -17.09 7.70
C HIS A 148 0.22 -16.78 7.90
N SER A 149 -0.33 -15.97 7.00
CA SER A 149 -1.75 -15.60 7.03
C SER A 149 -2.61 -16.74 6.51
N VAL A 150 -3.70 -17.06 7.19
CA VAL A 150 -4.62 -18.11 6.74
C VAL A 150 -5.81 -17.49 6.01
N MET A 151 -5.99 -17.83 4.74
CA MET A 151 -7.12 -17.41 3.91
C MET A 151 -7.85 -18.64 3.38
N GLY A 152 -9.15 -18.76 3.67
CA GLY A 152 -9.94 -19.91 3.24
C GLY A 152 -9.39 -21.26 3.69
N GLY A 153 -8.68 -21.31 4.82
CA GLY A 153 -8.03 -22.51 5.34
C GLY A 153 -6.63 -22.78 4.76
N VAL A 154 -6.17 -21.97 3.80
CA VAL A 154 -4.85 -22.11 3.16
C VAL A 154 -3.87 -21.10 3.77
N SER A 155 -2.67 -21.55 4.10
CA SER A 155 -1.60 -20.70 4.64
C SER A 155 -0.85 -20.00 3.51
N LEU A 156 -0.70 -18.67 3.63
CA LEU A 156 0.05 -17.83 2.70
C LEU A 156 1.17 -17.11 3.46
N THR A 157 2.39 -17.23 2.98
CA THR A 157 3.54 -16.49 3.53
C THR A 157 3.47 -15.03 3.10
N ASN A 158 3.65 -14.13 4.04
CA ASN A 158 3.81 -12.69 3.81
C ASN A 158 4.77 -12.09 4.85
N TYR A 159 5.04 -10.80 4.73
CA TYR A 159 5.98 -10.09 5.60
C TYR A 159 5.32 -8.86 6.17
N LYS A 160 5.28 -8.75 7.49
CA LYS A 160 5.01 -7.46 8.11
C LYS A 160 6.22 -6.56 7.89
N MET A 161 6.01 -5.48 7.19
CA MET A 161 7.05 -4.52 6.87
C MET A 161 6.69 -3.14 7.41
N LYS A 162 7.72 -2.35 7.74
CA LYS A 162 7.52 -0.97 8.19
C LYS A 162 8.53 -0.02 7.56
N LYS A 163 8.12 1.24 7.44
CA LYS A 163 8.94 2.36 7.03
C LYS A 163 8.79 3.51 8.02
N LYS A 164 9.89 3.96 8.62
CA LYS A 164 9.89 5.20 9.39
C LYS A 164 9.79 6.40 8.43
N LEU A 165 8.86 7.29 8.73
CA LEU A 165 8.78 8.57 8.05
C LEU A 165 9.68 9.52 8.83
N LEU A 166 10.79 9.95 8.22
CA LEU A 166 11.64 10.96 8.84
C LEU A 166 10.79 12.22 9.05
N ASP A 167 10.80 12.75 10.27
CA ASP A 167 10.30 14.08 10.51
C ASP A 167 11.01 15.01 9.52
N SER A 168 10.20 15.73 8.72
CA SER A 168 10.73 16.92 8.05
C SER A 168 11.01 17.93 9.16
N ALA A 169 12.13 17.76 9.85
CA ALA A 169 12.66 18.79 10.71
C ALA A 169 12.73 20.04 9.85
N VAL A 170 11.88 20.96 10.18
CA VAL A 170 11.78 22.29 9.61
C VAL A 170 13.16 22.91 9.68
N CYS A 171 13.88 22.87 8.57
CA CYS A 171 15.04 23.73 8.39
C CYS A 171 14.53 25.15 8.10
N LEU A 172 13.88 25.75 9.11
CA LEU A 172 13.60 27.17 9.15
C LEU A 172 14.66 27.82 10.02
N SER A 173 15.55 28.52 9.34
CA SER A 173 16.53 29.49 9.88
C SER A 173 17.57 28.96 10.88
N GLY A 174 18.81 28.91 10.42
CA GLY A 174 20.07 28.77 11.12
C GLY A 174 20.16 29.25 12.57
N GLN A 175 19.65 28.45 13.50
CA GLN A 175 20.07 28.49 14.88
C GLN A 175 20.02 27.08 15.46
N LEU A 176 21.20 26.52 15.62
CA LEU A 176 21.45 25.28 16.33
C LEU A 176 21.17 25.55 17.83
N VAL A 177 20.01 25.15 18.33
CA VAL A 177 19.79 25.08 19.78
C VAL A 177 19.85 23.61 20.17
N CYS A 178 21.01 23.25 20.72
CA CYS A 178 21.18 22.01 21.47
C CYS A 178 20.35 22.12 22.76
N HIS A 179 19.16 21.52 22.81
CA HIS A 179 18.49 21.24 24.07
C HIS A 179 18.90 19.85 24.56
N THR A 180 19.60 19.85 25.67
CA THR A 180 20.01 18.69 26.44
C THR A 180 18.80 17.89 26.91
N GLN A 181 18.98 16.59 26.82
CA GLN A 181 18.08 15.49 27.15
C GLN A 181 17.91 15.37 28.67
N GLU A 182 17.05 16.20 29.26
CA GLU A 182 16.76 16.08 30.70
C GLU A 182 15.41 16.69 31.07
N GLU A 183 14.31 16.22 30.47
CA GLU A 183 12.94 16.40 30.97
C GLU A 183 11.95 15.53 30.20
N ALA A 184 12.12 14.20 30.23
CA ALA A 184 11.14 13.26 29.71
C ALA A 184 10.98 12.04 30.64
N ASN A 185 10.66 12.32 31.89
CA ASN A 185 10.32 11.26 32.82
C ASN A 185 9.13 11.66 33.70
N THR A 186 7.96 11.82 33.10
CA THR A 186 6.66 11.74 33.81
C THR A 186 5.53 11.87 32.77
N VAL A 187 5.17 10.84 32.05
CA VAL A 187 3.79 10.50 31.61
C VAL A 187 3.89 9.08 31.03
N ARG A 188 4.00 8.09 31.88
CA ARG A 188 3.59 6.72 31.53
C ARG A 188 2.24 6.54 32.17
N ASP A 189 1.19 6.63 31.36
CA ASP A 189 -0.06 5.88 31.52
C ASP A 189 -1.05 6.43 30.49
N HIS A 190 -1.32 5.64 29.52
CA HIS A 190 -2.38 5.56 28.51
C HIS A 190 -1.77 5.34 27.10
N LEU A 191 -1.10 4.19 26.94
CA LEU A 191 -0.97 3.60 25.61
C LEU A 191 -2.34 3.04 25.25
N PRO A 192 -2.98 3.49 24.18
CA PRO A 192 -4.13 2.78 23.63
C PRO A 192 -3.64 1.40 23.18
N THR A 193 -4.23 0.36 23.73
CA THR A 193 -4.07 -1.03 23.28
C THR A 193 -4.27 -1.04 21.76
N ALA A 194 -3.31 -1.62 21.03
CA ALA A 194 -3.41 -1.80 19.60
C ALA A 194 -4.79 -2.38 19.25
N PRO A 195 -5.51 -1.78 18.30
CA PRO A 195 -6.82 -2.29 17.93
C PRO A 195 -6.67 -3.73 17.45
N CYS A 196 -7.57 -4.59 17.95
CA CYS A 196 -7.71 -5.97 17.52
C CYS A 196 -7.72 -6.04 15.99
N PRO A 197 -7.03 -6.99 15.33
CA PRO A 197 -7.00 -7.08 13.88
C PRO A 197 -8.43 -7.18 13.35
N ASP A 198 -8.83 -6.25 12.50
CA ASP A 198 -10.13 -6.25 11.83
C ASP A 198 -10.25 -7.53 10.99
N PRO A 199 -11.24 -8.41 11.25
CA PRO A 199 -11.43 -9.65 10.49
C PRO A 199 -11.75 -9.41 8.99
N ARG A 200 -12.00 -8.15 8.61
CA ARG A 200 -12.21 -7.72 7.21
C ARG A 200 -10.90 -7.40 6.48
N ARG A 201 -9.74 -7.54 7.15
CA ARG A 201 -8.43 -7.34 6.51
C ARG A 201 -8.24 -8.39 5.41
N THR A 202 -8.27 -7.94 4.19
CA THR A 202 -7.97 -8.75 3.00
C THR A 202 -6.49 -8.63 2.59
N GLY A 203 -5.70 -7.98 3.41
CA GLY A 203 -4.43 -7.38 3.10
C GLY A 203 -3.26 -8.34 2.93
N MET A 204 -2.96 -8.63 1.71
CA MET A 204 -1.60 -8.82 1.22
C MET A 204 -1.39 -7.89 0.04
N LEU A 205 -0.30 -7.11 0.05
CA LEU A 205 0.01 -6.09 -0.94
C LEU A 205 0.66 -6.68 -2.19
N PHE A 206 0.29 -6.16 -3.34
CA PHE A 206 0.86 -6.51 -4.65
C PHE A 206 1.28 -5.29 -5.47
N VAL A 207 2.41 -5.43 -6.13
CA VAL A 207 2.93 -4.44 -7.08
C VAL A 207 3.08 -5.03 -8.45
#